data_4741b96301f80bb754e5aa9ee9d5e03a
#
_entry.id   4741b96301f80bb754e5aa9ee9d5e03a
#
_cell.length_a   1.000
_cell.length_b   1.000
_cell.length_c   1.000
_cell.angle_alpha   90.00
_cell.angle_beta   90.00
_cell.angle_gamma   90.00
#
_symmetry.space_group_name_H-M   'P 1'
#
loop_
_entity.id
_entity.type
_entity.pdbx_description
1 polymer ?
#
loop_
_entity_poly.entity_id
_entity_poly.type
_entity_poly.pdbx_seq_one_letter_code
_entity_poly.pdbx_strand_id
1 'polypeptide(L)'
;MVMLGTDMKVAEMPKEGLKDYTKSDPYEEWLKKEGVKTYEEFYFPNLAKIELGPWERKGGSGAVAHIANRHMPNDCHIVEIKPGGKSEPEHHMYELTIYVVSGRGATTIWHDEKKKSSFEWQAGSLFSIPLNSWYQNFNGSGQESSRYIAVTNAPPMMRLFRDSNFIFNNDYMFSSRYAGEEDYFSGKGKLFNRRIWESNFIANAPDMLLYGWKERGAGGINAMLEMAENNTKSHISEFPIGTYKKAHRHGPGAHLVLLSGTGGYSLIWTKEDRSDMIKCDWQLGSMVTVPSD
;
A
#
# COMPACT_ATOMS: atom_id res chain seq x y z
N MET A 1 2.71 -28.46 23.79
CA MET A 1 1.42 -29.23 23.70
C MET A 1 1.00 -29.54 25.10
N VAL A 2 0.03 -28.81 25.64
CA VAL A 2 -0.55 -29.13 26.96
C VAL A 2 -1.58 -30.21 26.72
N MET A 3 -1.36 -31.41 27.27
CA MET A 3 -2.39 -32.45 27.33
C MET A 3 -3.44 -31.98 28.33
N LEU A 4 -4.61 -31.63 27.85
CA LEU A 4 -5.78 -31.41 28.69
C LEU A 4 -6.33 -32.78 29.10
N GLY A 5 -6.55 -32.98 30.40
CA GLY A 5 -7.07 -34.22 30.96
C GLY A 5 -8.50 -34.52 30.46
N THR A 6 -8.89 -35.78 30.54
CA THR A 6 -10.13 -36.35 29.99
C THR A 6 -11.44 -35.89 30.65
N ASP A 7 -11.39 -34.95 31.60
CA ASP A 7 -12.55 -34.45 32.33
C ASP A 7 -12.95 -33.01 32.00
N MET A 8 -12.73 -32.58 30.75
CA MET A 8 -13.26 -31.29 30.33
C MET A 8 -14.79 -31.33 30.29
N LYS A 9 -15.44 -30.64 31.22
CA LYS A 9 -16.85 -30.29 31.09
C LYS A 9 -17.02 -29.34 29.92
N VAL A 10 -17.50 -29.86 28.81
CA VAL A 10 -17.91 -29.02 27.67
C VAL A 10 -19.25 -28.41 28.06
N ALA A 11 -19.24 -27.10 28.34
CA ALA A 11 -20.47 -26.34 28.49
C ALA A 11 -21.15 -26.23 27.12
N GLU A 12 -22.46 -26.48 27.07
CA GLU A 12 -23.22 -26.16 25.85
C GLU A 12 -23.14 -24.66 25.57
N MET A 13 -22.82 -24.32 24.34
CA MET A 13 -22.78 -22.91 23.90
C MET A 13 -24.19 -22.31 23.99
N PRO A 14 -24.37 -21.17 24.64
CA PRO A 14 -25.64 -20.45 24.62
C PRO A 14 -26.08 -20.21 23.18
N LYS A 15 -27.30 -20.60 22.81
CA LYS A 15 -27.86 -20.35 21.47
C LYS A 15 -28.16 -18.88 21.22
N GLU A 16 -28.20 -18.07 22.27
CA GLU A 16 -28.42 -16.61 22.23
C GLU A 16 -27.14 -15.90 22.67
N GLY A 17 -26.67 -14.92 21.90
CA GLY A 17 -25.56 -14.04 22.27
C GLY A 17 -24.34 -14.04 21.37
N LEU A 18 -24.23 -14.90 20.37
CA LEU A 18 -23.11 -14.87 19.42
C LEU A 18 -23.11 -13.63 18.50
N LYS A 19 -24.24 -12.93 18.37
CA LYS A 19 -24.37 -11.75 17.52
C LYS A 19 -23.64 -10.52 18.06
N ASP A 20 -23.47 -10.41 19.36
CA ASP A 20 -22.91 -9.19 20.00
C ASP A 20 -21.42 -9.29 20.33
N TYR A 21 -20.78 -10.43 20.07
CA TYR A 21 -19.37 -10.62 20.40
C TYR A 21 -18.39 -10.12 19.32
N THR A 22 -18.88 -9.84 18.12
CA THR A 22 -18.06 -9.22 17.08
C THR A 22 -17.89 -7.74 17.38
N LYS A 23 -16.82 -7.41 18.11
CA LYS A 23 -16.38 -6.03 18.21
C LYS A 23 -16.18 -5.52 16.78
N SER A 24 -16.71 -4.34 16.48
CA SER A 24 -16.53 -3.68 15.21
C SER A 24 -15.02 -3.50 14.89
N ASP A 25 -14.67 -3.62 13.65
CA ASP A 25 -13.30 -3.41 13.18
C ASP A 25 -12.98 -1.91 13.20
N PRO A 26 -11.98 -1.45 13.98
CA PRO A 26 -11.68 -0.02 14.09
C PRO A 26 -11.25 0.63 12.78
N TYR A 27 -10.64 -0.13 11.86
CA TYR A 27 -10.27 0.36 10.54
C TYR A 27 -11.50 0.59 9.66
N GLU A 28 -12.41 -0.37 9.62
CA GLU A 28 -13.67 -0.24 8.89
C GLU A 28 -14.55 0.89 9.45
N GLU A 29 -14.59 1.05 10.78
CA GLU A 29 -15.28 2.16 11.41
C GLU A 29 -14.69 3.51 11.02
N TRP A 30 -13.37 3.59 10.96
CA TRP A 30 -12.69 4.79 10.51
C TRP A 30 -13.00 5.10 9.05
N LEU A 31 -12.91 4.13 8.14
CA LEU A 31 -13.28 4.31 6.73
C LEU A 31 -14.72 4.77 6.55
N LYS A 32 -15.64 4.17 7.31
CA LYS A 32 -17.05 4.56 7.31
C LYS A 32 -17.24 5.99 7.80
N LYS A 33 -16.52 6.40 8.85
CA LYS A 33 -16.56 7.77 9.38
C LYS A 33 -15.98 8.79 8.39
N GLU A 34 -14.92 8.43 7.67
CA GLU A 34 -14.36 9.25 6.58
C GLU A 34 -15.28 9.29 5.35
N GLY A 35 -16.27 8.39 5.25
CA GLY A 35 -17.20 8.32 4.13
C GLY A 35 -16.54 7.87 2.82
N VAL A 36 -15.38 7.21 2.89
CA VAL A 36 -14.62 6.82 1.72
C VAL A 36 -15.23 5.60 1.03
N LYS A 37 -15.20 5.59 -0.29
CA LYS A 37 -15.63 4.46 -1.11
C LYS A 37 -14.67 3.27 -0.95
N THR A 38 -15.20 2.05 -0.84
CA THR A 38 -14.39 0.84 -0.71
C THR A 38 -14.70 -0.16 -1.82
N TYR A 39 -13.69 -0.93 -2.21
CA TYR A 39 -13.75 -2.01 -3.18
C TYR A 39 -13.13 -3.28 -2.60
N GLU A 40 -13.74 -4.42 -2.87
CA GLU A 40 -13.23 -5.75 -2.51
C GLU A 40 -13.04 -6.59 -3.79
N GLU A 41 -12.16 -6.12 -4.67
CA GLU A 41 -11.95 -6.72 -5.99
C GLU A 41 -10.54 -7.30 -6.09
N PHE A 42 -10.39 -8.43 -6.76
CA PHE A 42 -9.06 -9.00 -7.06
C PHE A 42 -8.35 -8.29 -8.21
N TYR A 43 -9.09 -7.55 -9.05
CA TYR A 43 -8.55 -6.96 -10.24
C TYR A 43 -9.16 -5.61 -10.57
N PHE A 44 -8.29 -4.64 -10.78
CA PHE A 44 -8.62 -3.29 -11.23
C PHE A 44 -7.97 -3.09 -12.61
N PRO A 45 -8.75 -3.05 -13.70
CA PRO A 45 -8.18 -2.96 -15.06
C PRO A 45 -7.36 -1.70 -15.32
N ASN A 46 -7.70 -0.59 -14.66
CA ASN A 46 -6.99 0.67 -14.84
C ASN A 46 -7.18 1.59 -13.64
N LEU A 47 -6.13 1.77 -12.85
CA LEU A 47 -6.11 2.63 -11.67
C LEU A 47 -6.48 4.10 -11.98
N ALA A 48 -6.14 4.59 -13.17
CA ALA A 48 -6.47 5.95 -13.58
C ALA A 48 -7.96 6.16 -13.88
N LYS A 49 -8.74 5.07 -14.03
CA LYS A 49 -10.17 5.12 -14.39
C LYS A 49 -11.11 4.63 -13.29
N ILE A 50 -10.58 4.20 -12.15
CA ILE A 50 -11.41 3.78 -11.01
C ILE A 50 -12.27 4.96 -10.58
N GLU A 51 -13.57 4.70 -10.36
CA GLU A 51 -14.47 5.68 -9.80
C GLU A 51 -14.14 5.94 -8.33
N LEU A 52 -13.97 7.21 -7.98
CA LEU A 52 -13.64 7.65 -6.63
C LEU A 52 -14.85 8.38 -6.01
N GLY A 53 -14.96 8.30 -4.69
CA GLY A 53 -15.86 9.13 -3.89
C GLY A 53 -15.14 10.33 -3.29
N PRO A 54 -15.88 11.30 -2.69
CA PRO A 54 -15.27 12.40 -1.97
C PRO A 54 -14.36 11.90 -0.84
N TRP A 55 -13.18 12.49 -0.71
CA TRP A 55 -12.28 12.29 0.43
C TRP A 55 -11.57 13.61 0.73
N GLU A 56 -12.24 14.48 1.45
CA GLU A 56 -11.81 15.87 1.63
C GLU A 56 -10.43 15.99 2.29
N ARG A 57 -10.15 15.18 3.30
CA ARG A 57 -8.84 15.10 3.95
C ARG A 57 -7.70 14.89 2.94
N LYS A 58 -7.94 14.18 1.85
CA LYS A 58 -6.94 13.92 0.80
C LYS A 58 -6.90 15.00 -0.29
N GLY A 59 -7.71 16.05 -0.17
CA GLY A 59 -7.70 17.20 -1.08
C GLY A 59 -8.50 17.00 -2.36
N GLY A 60 -9.39 16.01 -2.41
CA GLY A 60 -10.22 15.73 -3.58
C GLY A 60 -11.09 14.50 -3.41
N SER A 61 -10.76 13.44 -4.09
CA SER A 61 -11.51 12.18 -4.06
C SER A 61 -10.60 10.98 -3.79
N GLY A 62 -11.20 9.88 -3.39
CA GLY A 62 -10.46 8.66 -3.14
C GLY A 62 -11.34 7.44 -3.00
N ALA A 63 -10.69 6.30 -2.88
CA ALA A 63 -11.28 5.01 -2.57
C ALA A 63 -10.25 4.13 -1.87
N VAL A 64 -10.72 3.07 -1.25
CA VAL A 64 -9.86 2.03 -0.68
C VAL A 64 -10.10 0.73 -1.45
N ALA A 65 -9.02 0.12 -1.92
CA ALA A 65 -9.03 -1.18 -2.55
C ALA A 65 -8.54 -2.23 -1.55
N HIS A 66 -9.50 -2.87 -0.86
CA HIS A 66 -9.20 -3.95 0.06
C HIS A 66 -8.62 -5.16 -0.66
N ILE A 67 -7.65 -5.79 -0.05
CA ILE A 67 -7.33 -7.17 -0.41
C ILE A 67 -8.53 -8.02 0.05
N ALA A 68 -9.07 -8.81 -0.87
CA ALA A 68 -10.16 -9.72 -0.56
C ALA A 68 -9.74 -10.67 0.57
N ASN A 69 -10.43 -10.60 1.66
CA ASN A 69 -10.23 -11.20 2.98
C ASN A 69 -9.77 -10.16 4.02
N ARG A 70 -10.73 -9.67 4.79
CA ARG A 70 -10.65 -8.48 5.67
C ARG A 70 -9.59 -8.48 6.79
N HIS A 71 -8.84 -9.54 6.96
CA HIS A 71 -7.82 -9.61 8.02
C HIS A 71 -6.40 -9.28 7.54
N MET A 72 -6.29 -8.67 6.37
CA MET A 72 -5.02 -8.38 5.73
C MET A 72 -4.12 -7.42 6.50
N PRO A 73 -2.80 -7.64 6.45
CA PRO A 73 -1.82 -6.78 7.10
C PRO A 73 -1.59 -5.46 6.36
N ASN A 74 -2.08 -5.32 5.14
CA ASN A 74 -1.95 -4.08 4.36
C ASN A 74 -3.20 -3.82 3.51
N ASP A 75 -3.36 -2.57 3.10
CA ASP A 75 -4.45 -2.12 2.25
C ASP A 75 -3.96 -1.04 1.28
N CYS A 76 -4.78 -0.65 0.30
CA CYS A 76 -4.42 0.32 -0.72
C CYS A 76 -5.43 1.48 -0.78
N HIS A 77 -4.97 2.67 -0.45
CA HIS A 77 -5.72 3.89 -0.66
C HIS A 77 -5.45 4.43 -2.08
N ILE A 78 -6.50 4.71 -2.83
CA ILE A 78 -6.43 5.37 -4.14
C ILE A 78 -6.88 6.80 -3.94
N VAL A 79 -6.04 7.77 -4.25
CA VAL A 79 -6.28 9.19 -3.97
C VAL A 79 -6.11 10.01 -5.23
N GLU A 80 -7.02 10.95 -5.41
CA GLU A 80 -6.93 11.97 -6.46
C GLU A 80 -7.02 13.35 -5.85
N ILE A 81 -6.00 14.18 -6.11
CA ILE A 81 -5.96 15.58 -5.74
C ILE A 81 -6.42 16.41 -6.95
N LYS A 82 -7.46 17.22 -6.77
CA LYS A 82 -8.01 18.10 -7.82
C LYS A 82 -6.97 19.11 -8.34
N PRO A 83 -7.18 19.69 -9.52
CA PRO A 83 -6.30 20.73 -10.06
C PRO A 83 -6.08 21.88 -9.07
N GLY A 84 -4.82 22.26 -8.84
CA GLY A 84 -4.42 23.29 -7.88
C GLY A 84 -4.74 22.95 -6.42
N GLY A 85 -5.19 21.73 -6.14
CA GLY A 85 -5.56 21.28 -4.80
C GLY A 85 -4.37 20.78 -3.99
N LYS A 86 -4.67 20.52 -2.72
CA LYS A 86 -3.74 19.92 -1.76
C LYS A 86 -4.51 19.08 -0.76
N SER A 87 -3.85 18.08 -0.15
CA SER A 87 -4.40 17.37 1.00
C SER A 87 -4.40 18.25 2.25
N GLU A 88 -5.15 17.84 3.28
CA GLU A 88 -4.86 18.37 4.62
C GLU A 88 -3.49 17.87 5.09
N PRO A 89 -2.81 18.62 5.99
CA PRO A 89 -1.64 18.10 6.69
C PRO A 89 -2.04 16.90 7.55
N GLU A 90 -1.27 15.85 7.49
CA GLU A 90 -1.55 14.64 8.26
C GLU A 90 -0.27 13.95 8.74
N HIS A 91 -0.39 13.22 9.84
CA HIS A 91 0.60 12.25 10.32
C HIS A 91 -0.14 11.07 10.94
N HIS A 92 0.50 9.94 11.05
CA HIS A 92 -0.16 8.74 11.55
C HIS A 92 0.84 7.65 11.94
N MET A 93 0.43 6.81 12.89
CA MET A 93 1.19 5.67 13.41
C MET A 93 1.08 4.41 12.53
N TYR A 94 0.99 4.56 11.21
CA TYR A 94 1.07 3.48 10.24
C TYR A 94 1.95 3.86 9.05
N GLU A 95 2.49 2.87 8.40
CA GLU A 95 3.39 3.02 7.26
C GLU A 95 2.63 3.32 5.97
N LEU A 96 3.27 4.05 5.08
CA LEU A 96 2.69 4.47 3.81
C LEU A 96 3.76 4.48 2.71
N THR A 97 3.49 3.76 1.62
CA THR A 97 4.30 3.81 0.39
C THR A 97 3.42 4.26 -0.76
N ILE A 98 3.81 5.33 -1.43
CA ILE A 98 3.04 6.00 -2.47
C ILE A 98 3.64 5.71 -3.84
N TYR A 99 2.80 5.28 -4.79
CA TYR A 99 3.10 5.21 -6.22
C TYR A 99 2.19 6.17 -6.98
N VAL A 100 2.78 7.05 -7.77
CA VAL A 100 2.06 8.06 -8.55
C VAL A 100 1.59 7.45 -9.87
N VAL A 101 0.26 7.36 -10.03
CA VAL A 101 -0.40 6.78 -11.21
C VAL A 101 -0.45 7.78 -12.36
N SER A 102 -0.77 9.05 -12.06
CA SER A 102 -0.87 10.12 -13.07
C SER A 102 -0.68 11.49 -12.44
N GLY A 103 -0.33 12.47 -13.30
CA GLY A 103 -0.11 13.84 -12.87
C GLY A 103 1.26 14.08 -12.27
N ARG A 104 1.40 15.23 -11.61
CA ARG A 104 2.61 15.68 -10.94
C ARG A 104 2.26 16.49 -9.71
N GLY A 105 3.19 16.59 -8.78
CA GLY A 105 2.98 17.35 -7.56
C GLY A 105 4.21 17.44 -6.70
N ALA A 106 3.99 17.82 -5.46
CA ALA A 106 5.03 17.88 -4.44
C ALA A 106 4.48 17.35 -3.11
N THR A 107 5.38 16.86 -2.28
CA THR A 107 5.10 16.55 -0.88
C THR A 107 5.99 17.40 -0.01
N THR A 108 5.38 18.09 0.95
CA THR A 108 6.12 18.73 2.03
C THR A 108 6.06 17.84 3.26
N ILE A 109 7.19 17.65 3.93
CA ILE A 109 7.33 16.80 5.10
C ILE A 109 8.05 17.55 6.23
N TRP A 110 7.68 17.27 7.50
CA TRP A 110 8.31 17.91 8.65
C TRP A 110 8.04 17.14 9.96
N HIS A 111 8.91 17.34 10.90
CA HIS A 111 8.68 17.10 12.32
C HIS A 111 8.51 18.42 13.08
N ASP A 112 9.24 19.46 12.65
CA ASP A 112 9.16 20.82 13.19
C ASP A 112 8.60 21.76 12.11
N GLU A 113 7.54 22.48 12.41
CA GLU A 113 6.91 23.47 11.52
C GLU A 113 7.90 24.49 10.91
N LYS A 114 9.01 24.74 11.59
CA LYS A 114 10.06 25.67 11.14
C LYS A 114 11.07 25.03 10.20
N LYS A 115 11.06 23.71 10.07
CA LYS A 115 12.02 22.92 9.26
C LYS A 115 11.27 21.98 8.35
N LYS A 116 10.61 22.56 7.34
CA LYS A 116 9.92 21.78 6.31
C LYS A 116 10.84 21.48 5.15
N SER A 117 10.84 20.26 4.68
CA SER A 117 11.48 19.84 3.44
C SER A 117 10.42 19.49 2.41
N SER A 118 10.70 19.73 1.12
CA SER A 118 9.78 19.42 0.04
C SER A 118 10.50 18.73 -1.10
N PHE A 119 9.81 17.81 -1.73
CA PHE A 119 10.28 17.13 -2.94
C PHE A 119 9.15 17.03 -3.96
N GLU A 120 9.51 17.02 -5.23
CA GLU A 120 8.57 16.91 -6.34
C GLU A 120 8.45 15.47 -6.82
N TRP A 121 7.28 15.14 -7.34
CA TRP A 121 6.98 13.82 -7.90
C TRP A 121 6.12 13.93 -9.16
N GLN A 122 6.13 12.91 -9.98
CA GLN A 122 5.35 12.79 -11.21
C GLN A 122 4.86 11.36 -11.40
N ALA A 123 4.04 11.13 -12.43
CA ALA A 123 3.63 9.76 -12.81
C ALA A 123 4.85 8.84 -12.89
N GLY A 124 4.75 7.67 -12.26
CA GLY A 124 5.85 6.71 -12.12
C GLY A 124 6.72 6.89 -10.88
N SER A 125 6.62 8.01 -10.15
CA SER A 125 7.37 8.19 -8.90
C SER A 125 6.87 7.23 -7.81
N LEU A 126 7.81 6.73 -7.02
CA LEU A 126 7.56 5.85 -5.87
C LEU A 126 8.33 6.37 -4.66
N PHE A 127 7.65 6.55 -3.53
CA PHE A 127 8.26 7.05 -2.30
C PHE A 127 7.50 6.60 -1.06
N SER A 128 8.17 6.65 0.09
CA SER A 128 7.56 6.33 1.37
C SER A 128 7.60 7.52 2.31
N ILE A 129 6.52 7.71 3.07
CA ILE A 129 6.48 8.69 4.15
C ILE A 129 7.07 8.05 5.40
N PRO A 130 8.08 8.64 6.06
CA PRO A 130 8.62 8.15 7.31
C PRO A 130 7.52 8.12 8.39
N LEU A 131 7.54 7.05 9.18
CA LEU A 131 6.50 6.79 10.19
C LEU A 131 6.28 8.01 11.10
N ASN A 132 5.01 8.41 11.22
CA ASN A 132 4.52 9.52 12.04
C ASN A 132 5.14 10.89 11.73
N SER A 133 5.75 11.08 10.56
CA SER A 133 6.14 12.41 10.08
C SER A 133 4.92 13.15 9.56
N TRP A 134 4.82 14.43 9.88
CA TRP A 134 3.84 15.30 9.23
C TRP A 134 4.14 15.41 7.75
N TYR A 135 3.11 15.33 6.92
CA TYR A 135 3.24 15.55 5.48
C TYR A 135 1.99 16.18 4.89
N GLN A 136 2.17 16.82 3.74
CA GLN A 136 1.08 17.38 2.95
C GLN A 136 1.42 17.22 1.47
N ASN A 137 0.46 16.71 0.68
CA ASN A 137 0.59 16.52 -0.75
C ASN A 137 -0.07 17.68 -1.51
N PHE A 138 0.57 18.11 -2.58
CA PHE A 138 0.11 19.20 -3.44
C PHE A 138 0.05 18.73 -4.89
N ASN A 139 -1.03 19.06 -5.59
CA ASN A 139 -1.07 18.90 -7.03
C ASN A 139 -0.32 20.04 -7.71
N GLY A 140 0.68 19.72 -8.52
CA GLY A 140 1.52 20.68 -9.25
C GLY A 140 0.91 21.17 -10.57
N SER A 141 -0.34 20.80 -10.89
CA SER A 141 -1.07 21.25 -12.07
C SER A 141 -2.32 22.01 -11.67
N GLY A 142 -2.54 23.17 -12.27
CA GLY A 142 -3.79 23.93 -12.15
C GLY A 142 -4.90 23.46 -13.10
N GLN A 143 -4.63 22.50 -13.98
CA GLN A 143 -5.56 22.07 -15.02
C GLN A 143 -5.95 20.57 -14.91
N GLU A 144 -5.03 19.74 -14.46
CA GLU A 144 -5.20 18.30 -14.39
C GLU A 144 -5.10 17.79 -12.95
N SER A 145 -5.91 16.78 -12.62
CA SER A 145 -5.80 16.08 -11.35
C SER A 145 -4.52 15.24 -11.29
N SER A 146 -3.97 15.07 -10.11
CA SER A 146 -2.94 14.07 -9.85
C SER A 146 -3.51 12.91 -9.07
N ARG A 147 -3.17 11.68 -9.47
CA ARG A 147 -3.66 10.45 -8.83
C ARG A 147 -2.50 9.58 -8.38
N TYR A 148 -2.61 9.04 -7.18
CA TYR A 148 -1.65 8.09 -6.63
C TYR A 148 -2.36 6.96 -5.88
N ILE A 149 -1.65 5.87 -5.69
CA ILE A 149 -2.02 4.84 -4.72
C ILE A 149 -1.06 4.90 -3.54
N ALA A 150 -1.57 4.55 -2.37
CA ALA A 150 -0.81 4.50 -1.13
C ALA A 150 -1.06 3.16 -0.44
N VAL A 151 -0.08 2.28 -0.48
CA VAL A 151 -0.12 1.00 0.24
C VAL A 151 0.28 1.24 1.68
N THR A 152 -0.52 0.72 2.61
CA THR A 152 -0.43 1.03 4.03
C THR A 152 -0.68 -0.19 4.91
N ASN A 153 -0.07 -0.23 6.09
CA ASN A 153 -0.39 -1.18 7.15
C ASN A 153 -1.37 -0.60 8.19
N ALA A 154 -2.18 0.41 7.81
CA ALA A 154 -3.18 1.01 8.69
C ALA A 154 -4.15 -0.02 9.33
N PRO A 155 -4.65 -1.07 8.61
CA PRO A 155 -5.55 -2.04 9.20
C PRO A 155 -5.01 -2.72 10.48
N PRO A 156 -3.84 -3.38 10.48
CA PRO A 156 -3.31 -4.00 11.69
C PRO A 156 -2.96 -2.99 12.78
N MET A 157 -2.48 -1.79 12.43
CA MET A 157 -2.14 -0.77 13.43
C MET A 157 -3.39 -0.27 14.16
N MET A 158 -4.48 0.00 13.43
CA MET A 158 -5.75 0.41 14.03
C MET A 158 -6.39 -0.71 14.86
N ARG A 159 -6.29 -1.96 14.41
CA ARG A 159 -6.76 -3.12 15.17
C ARG A 159 -5.96 -3.36 16.44
N LEU A 160 -4.64 -3.13 16.39
CA LEU A 160 -3.74 -3.32 17.53
C LEU A 160 -4.00 -2.28 18.63
N PHE A 161 -3.99 -1.01 18.27
CA PHE A 161 -4.06 0.08 19.24
C PHE A 161 -5.49 0.44 19.63
N ARG A 162 -6.47 0.31 18.71
CA ARG A 162 -7.89 0.63 18.93
C ARG A 162 -8.13 2.03 19.52
N ASP A 163 -7.22 2.95 19.26
CA ASP A 163 -7.22 4.32 19.75
C ASP A 163 -6.87 5.28 18.61
N SER A 164 -7.87 5.99 18.11
CA SER A 164 -7.69 6.95 17.02
C SER A 164 -6.81 8.12 17.43
N ASN A 165 -6.82 8.51 18.70
CA ASN A 165 -5.97 9.59 19.18
C ASN A 165 -4.50 9.18 19.15
N PHE A 166 -4.18 7.96 19.55
CA PHE A 166 -2.83 7.41 19.43
C PHE A 166 -2.37 7.30 17.97
N ILE A 167 -3.27 6.95 17.06
CA ILE A 167 -2.94 6.78 15.65
C ILE A 167 -2.70 8.12 14.94
N PHE A 168 -3.53 9.15 15.20
CA PHE A 168 -3.56 10.39 14.42
C PHE A 168 -3.10 11.64 15.17
N ASN A 169 -2.93 11.56 16.47
CA ASN A 169 -2.55 12.71 17.30
C ASN A 169 -1.38 12.40 18.25
N ASN A 170 -0.51 11.47 17.87
CA ASN A 170 0.66 11.10 18.66
C ASN A 170 1.86 11.94 18.26
N ASP A 171 2.40 12.73 19.18
CA ASP A 171 3.51 13.65 18.94
C ASP A 171 4.89 12.96 18.89
N TYR A 172 4.97 11.64 19.03
CA TYR A 172 6.24 10.93 19.02
C TYR A 172 6.93 10.99 17.64
N MET A 173 8.15 11.48 17.63
CA MET A 173 8.97 11.55 16.42
C MET A 173 9.96 10.37 16.36
N PHE A 174 9.89 9.61 15.27
CA PHE A 174 10.86 8.54 14.99
C PHE A 174 12.12 9.11 14.33
N SER A 175 12.90 9.89 15.10
CA SER A 175 14.11 10.56 14.61
C SER A 175 15.19 9.62 14.10
N SER A 176 15.16 8.35 14.49
CA SER A 176 16.03 7.31 13.93
C SER A 176 15.67 6.95 12.47
N ARG A 177 14.40 7.15 12.06
CA ARG A 177 13.95 6.90 10.69
C ARG A 177 14.04 8.15 9.81
N TYR A 178 13.80 9.32 10.39
CA TYR A 178 13.89 10.62 9.72
C TYR A 178 14.10 11.72 10.75
N ALA A 179 15.19 12.46 10.62
CA ALA A 179 15.51 13.60 11.48
C ALA A 179 15.49 14.96 10.74
N GLY A 180 15.02 14.96 9.49
CA GLY A 180 14.98 16.15 8.64
C GLY A 180 16.20 16.28 7.72
N GLU A 181 16.80 15.16 7.32
CA GLU A 181 17.92 15.15 6.39
C GLU A 181 17.52 15.76 5.05
N GLU A 182 18.32 16.70 4.53
CA GLU A 182 18.03 17.44 3.30
C GLU A 182 18.00 16.54 2.06
N ASP A 183 18.79 15.47 2.06
CA ASP A 183 18.92 14.52 0.94
C ASP A 183 18.05 13.28 1.07
N TYR A 184 17.19 13.19 2.09
CA TYR A 184 16.36 12.00 2.36
C TYR A 184 15.51 11.56 1.14
N PHE A 185 14.99 12.52 0.39
CA PHE A 185 14.22 12.30 -0.83
C PHE A 185 14.98 12.68 -2.11
N SER A 186 16.30 12.69 -2.09
CA SER A 186 17.14 13.06 -3.25
C SER A 186 17.09 12.08 -4.42
N GLY A 187 16.50 10.90 -4.23
CA GLY A 187 16.54 9.80 -5.21
C GLY A 187 17.89 9.08 -5.27
N LYS A 188 18.87 9.51 -4.49
CA LYS A 188 20.11 8.76 -4.29
C LYS A 188 19.79 7.50 -3.51
N GLY A 189 20.29 6.38 -3.98
CA GLY A 189 20.08 5.10 -3.32
C GLY A 189 21.37 4.35 -3.12
N LYS A 190 21.28 3.29 -2.33
CA LYS A 190 22.37 2.38 -2.06
C LYS A 190 21.97 0.95 -2.37
N LEU A 191 22.74 0.30 -3.21
CA LEU A 191 22.53 -1.10 -3.53
C LEU A 191 23.14 -1.99 -2.43
N PHE A 192 22.30 -2.80 -1.80
CA PHE A 192 22.71 -3.86 -0.90
C PHE A 192 22.52 -5.21 -1.56
N ASN A 193 23.41 -6.13 -1.27
CA ASN A 193 23.19 -7.56 -1.50
C ASN A 193 22.61 -7.90 -2.88
N ARG A 194 23.24 -7.38 -3.95
CA ARG A 194 22.97 -7.62 -5.37
C ARG A 194 21.68 -7.04 -5.94
N ARG A 195 20.60 -6.87 -5.16
CA ARG A 195 19.28 -6.47 -5.67
C ARG A 195 18.40 -5.74 -4.68
N ILE A 196 18.87 -5.50 -3.46
CA ILE A 196 18.16 -4.70 -2.46
C ILE A 196 18.64 -3.27 -2.61
N TRP A 197 17.72 -2.39 -2.96
CA TRP A 197 17.95 -0.97 -3.15
C TRP A 197 17.34 -0.19 -2.00
N GLU A 198 18.15 0.49 -1.25
CA GLU A 198 17.70 1.42 -0.22
C GLU A 198 17.56 2.81 -0.81
N SER A 199 16.37 3.36 -0.81
CA SER A 199 16.07 4.73 -1.22
C SER A 199 14.68 5.11 -0.77
N ASN A 200 14.50 6.35 -0.33
CA ASN A 200 13.19 6.83 0.12
C ASN A 200 12.38 7.50 -1.00
N PHE A 201 13.01 7.71 -2.16
CA PHE A 201 12.39 8.27 -3.35
C PHE A 201 12.99 7.65 -4.62
N ILE A 202 12.11 7.23 -5.53
CA ILE A 202 12.44 6.77 -6.88
C ILE A 202 11.67 7.64 -7.85
N ALA A 203 12.38 8.39 -8.68
CA ALA A 203 11.77 9.37 -9.59
C ALA A 203 10.87 8.72 -10.64
N ASN A 204 11.27 7.56 -11.18
CA ASN A 204 10.51 6.80 -12.17
C ASN A 204 10.72 5.29 -11.96
N ALA A 205 9.77 4.64 -11.33
CA ALA A 205 9.83 3.21 -11.03
C ALA A 205 9.88 2.32 -12.28
N PRO A 206 9.18 2.62 -13.40
CA PRO A 206 9.32 1.89 -14.66
C PRO A 206 10.74 1.82 -15.23
N ASP A 207 11.57 2.84 -15.00
CA ASP A 207 12.93 2.92 -15.52
C ASP A 207 14.00 2.39 -14.56
N MET A 208 13.57 1.79 -13.46
CA MET A 208 14.50 1.31 -12.43
C MET A 208 15.35 0.16 -12.94
N LEU A 209 16.66 0.20 -12.64
CA LEU A 209 17.57 -0.89 -12.95
C LEU A 209 17.22 -2.14 -12.14
N LEU A 210 16.95 -3.24 -12.84
CA LEU A 210 16.60 -4.53 -12.26
C LEU A 210 17.77 -5.50 -12.37
N TYR A 211 17.84 -6.46 -11.45
CA TYR A 211 18.95 -7.39 -11.30
C TYR A 211 18.49 -8.84 -11.48
N GLY A 212 19.32 -9.66 -12.12
CA GLY A 212 19.02 -11.08 -12.33
C GLY A 212 18.75 -11.82 -11.03
N TRP A 213 17.68 -12.59 -11.00
CA TRP A 213 17.29 -13.40 -9.86
C TRP A 213 17.08 -14.87 -10.26
N LYS A 214 18.19 -15.60 -10.34
CA LYS A 214 18.22 -16.99 -10.81
C LYS A 214 17.35 -17.94 -9.99
N GLU A 215 17.23 -17.69 -8.69
CA GLU A 215 16.47 -18.52 -7.75
C GLU A 215 14.96 -18.49 -8.03
N ARG A 216 14.45 -17.46 -8.71
CA ARG A 216 13.04 -17.38 -9.12
C ARG A 216 12.75 -18.10 -10.44
N GLY A 217 13.78 -18.51 -11.18
CA GLY A 217 13.64 -19.16 -12.50
C GLY A 217 13.14 -18.23 -13.58
N ALA A 218 12.89 -18.80 -14.78
CA ALA A 218 12.28 -18.14 -15.94
C ALA A 218 12.99 -16.86 -16.44
N GLY A 219 14.25 -16.60 -16.04
CA GLY A 219 15.00 -15.42 -16.48
C GLY A 219 14.48 -14.09 -15.89
N GLY A 220 13.66 -14.14 -14.86
CA GLY A 220 13.12 -12.94 -14.21
C GLY A 220 14.21 -12.08 -13.60
N ILE A 221 14.03 -10.76 -13.67
CA ILE A 221 14.85 -9.75 -13.03
C ILE A 221 14.04 -9.00 -12.00
N ASN A 222 14.71 -8.46 -10.95
CA ASN A 222 14.01 -7.88 -9.82
C ASN A 222 14.89 -6.84 -9.09
N ALA A 223 14.26 -5.87 -8.46
CA ALA A 223 14.84 -5.02 -7.42
C ALA A 223 13.91 -5.00 -6.21
N MET A 224 14.44 -5.36 -5.05
CA MET A 224 13.76 -5.18 -3.75
C MET A 224 14.04 -3.78 -3.24
N LEU A 225 13.05 -3.14 -2.66
CA LEU A 225 13.13 -1.76 -2.20
C LEU A 225 13.02 -1.69 -0.68
N GLU A 226 14.01 -1.07 -0.07
CA GLU A 226 13.99 -0.66 1.33
C GLU A 226 13.72 0.84 1.37
N MET A 227 12.56 1.23 1.92
CA MET A 227 12.08 2.60 1.91
C MET A 227 11.62 3.01 3.31
N ALA A 228 12.15 4.12 3.83
CA ALA A 228 11.81 4.73 5.12
C ALA A 228 11.82 3.74 6.30
N GLU A 229 12.67 2.70 6.23
CA GLU A 229 12.72 1.59 7.20
C GLU A 229 11.37 0.90 7.43
N ASN A 230 10.45 0.99 6.46
CA ASN A 230 9.14 0.40 6.58
C ASN A 230 9.20 -1.12 6.63
N ASN A 231 8.32 -1.73 7.42
CA ASN A 231 8.12 -3.18 7.43
C ASN A 231 7.40 -3.66 6.15
N THR A 232 6.51 -2.83 5.59
CA THR A 232 5.86 -3.08 4.31
C THR A 232 6.88 -2.90 3.19
N LYS A 233 7.28 -4.02 2.54
CA LYS A 233 8.29 -4.03 1.50
C LYS A 233 7.68 -3.91 0.11
N SER A 234 8.42 -3.25 -0.78
CA SER A 234 8.09 -3.14 -2.20
C SER A 234 9.15 -3.83 -3.06
N HIS A 235 8.79 -4.23 -4.26
CA HIS A 235 9.74 -4.69 -5.25
C HIS A 235 9.21 -4.47 -6.67
N ILE A 236 10.12 -4.32 -7.61
CA ILE A 236 9.82 -4.28 -9.04
C ILE A 236 10.38 -5.54 -9.67
N SER A 237 9.59 -6.20 -10.52
CA SER A 237 9.97 -7.42 -11.21
C SER A 237 9.57 -7.35 -12.67
N GLU A 238 10.43 -7.90 -13.53
CA GLU A 238 10.16 -8.07 -14.96
C GLU A 238 10.39 -9.52 -15.36
N PHE A 239 9.59 -10.01 -16.28
CA PHE A 239 9.68 -11.38 -16.82
C PHE A 239 9.81 -11.35 -18.34
N PRO A 240 10.70 -12.18 -18.93
CA PRO A 240 10.81 -12.31 -20.37
C PRO A 240 9.49 -12.80 -21.00
N ILE A 241 9.24 -12.39 -22.24
CA ILE A 241 8.10 -12.86 -23.03
C ILE A 241 8.12 -14.39 -23.12
N GLY A 242 6.94 -15.01 -23.01
CA GLY A 242 6.80 -16.47 -23.09
C GLY A 242 7.19 -17.22 -21.82
N THR A 243 7.44 -16.51 -20.72
CA THR A 243 7.74 -17.13 -19.42
C THR A 243 6.56 -17.01 -18.47
N TYR A 244 6.58 -17.80 -17.40
CA TYR A 244 5.58 -17.71 -16.33
C TYR A 244 6.23 -17.90 -14.95
N LYS A 245 5.62 -17.30 -13.96
CA LYS A 245 5.96 -17.50 -12.55
C LYS A 245 5.07 -18.61 -11.99
N LYS A 246 5.68 -19.60 -11.33
CA LYS A 246 4.90 -20.66 -10.65
C LYS A 246 3.89 -20.06 -9.68
N ALA A 247 2.74 -20.71 -9.61
CA ALA A 247 1.75 -20.40 -8.59
C ALA A 247 2.39 -20.56 -7.19
N HIS A 248 2.12 -19.60 -6.33
CA HIS A 248 2.59 -19.56 -4.95
C HIS A 248 1.62 -18.73 -4.14
N ARG A 249 1.67 -18.90 -2.85
CA ARG A 249 0.85 -18.17 -1.89
C ARG A 249 1.59 -16.93 -1.39
N HIS A 250 0.83 -15.92 -1.03
CA HIS A 250 1.34 -14.67 -0.44
C HIS A 250 0.85 -14.57 1.00
N GLY A 251 1.69 -14.85 2.01
CA GLY A 251 1.32 -14.74 3.40
C GLY A 251 0.69 -13.39 3.77
N PRO A 252 1.33 -12.24 3.46
CA PRO A 252 0.80 -10.91 3.79
C PRO A 252 -0.16 -10.33 2.74
N GLY A 253 -0.54 -11.07 1.68
CA GLY A 253 -1.18 -10.48 0.52
C GLY A 253 -0.25 -9.55 -0.27
N ALA A 254 -0.73 -8.98 -1.37
CA ALA A 254 0.04 -8.01 -2.15
C ALA A 254 -0.86 -7.16 -3.06
N HIS A 255 -0.40 -5.96 -3.37
CA HIS A 255 -0.92 -5.11 -4.44
C HIS A 255 0.10 -5.09 -5.58
N LEU A 256 -0.23 -5.74 -6.69
CA LEU A 256 0.63 -5.82 -7.88
C LEU A 256 0.16 -4.79 -8.89
N VAL A 257 0.98 -3.79 -9.18
CA VAL A 257 0.69 -2.77 -10.20
C VAL A 257 1.51 -3.04 -11.44
N LEU A 258 0.87 -3.02 -12.59
CA LEU A 258 1.57 -3.18 -13.86
C LEU A 258 2.12 -1.85 -14.35
N LEU A 259 3.44 -1.73 -14.33
CA LEU A 259 4.18 -0.52 -14.67
C LEU A 259 4.48 -0.42 -16.16
N SER A 260 4.62 -1.54 -16.86
CA SER A 260 4.92 -1.61 -18.30
C SER A 260 4.52 -2.95 -18.89
N GLY A 261 4.50 -3.05 -20.22
CA GLY A 261 4.18 -4.29 -20.94
C GLY A 261 2.69 -4.49 -21.16
N THR A 262 2.37 -5.49 -21.98
CA THR A 262 1.01 -5.93 -22.34
C THR A 262 0.98 -7.41 -22.66
N GLY A 263 -0.22 -8.01 -22.70
CA GLY A 263 -0.41 -9.39 -23.16
C GLY A 263 -0.09 -10.49 -22.15
N GLY A 264 0.35 -10.13 -20.95
CA GLY A 264 0.46 -11.04 -19.82
C GLY A 264 -0.86 -11.11 -19.04
N TYR A 265 -0.92 -12.05 -18.10
CA TYR A 265 -2.03 -12.17 -17.16
C TYR A 265 -1.60 -12.81 -15.84
N SER A 266 -2.37 -12.58 -14.79
CA SER A 266 -2.30 -13.35 -13.55
C SER A 266 -3.53 -14.25 -13.42
N LEU A 267 -3.33 -15.43 -12.84
CA LEU A 267 -4.43 -16.30 -12.42
C LEU A 267 -4.48 -16.29 -10.90
N ILE A 268 -5.64 -16.01 -10.34
CA ILE A 268 -5.86 -15.96 -8.88
C ILE A 268 -6.97 -16.92 -8.54
N TRP A 269 -6.79 -17.68 -7.48
CA TRP A 269 -7.81 -18.55 -6.89
C TRP A 269 -7.54 -18.71 -5.41
N THR A 270 -8.59 -18.97 -4.64
CA THR A 270 -8.52 -19.23 -3.20
C THR A 270 -8.85 -20.67 -2.84
N LYS A 271 -9.59 -21.38 -3.71
CA LYS A 271 -9.97 -22.78 -3.47
C LYS A 271 -8.98 -23.74 -4.10
N GLU A 272 -8.72 -24.86 -3.41
CA GLU A 272 -7.80 -25.91 -3.89
C GLU A 272 -8.23 -26.50 -5.22
N ASP A 273 -9.54 -26.65 -5.44
CA ASP A 273 -10.11 -27.18 -6.70
C ASP A 273 -10.10 -26.15 -7.84
N ARG A 274 -9.65 -24.91 -7.56
CA ARG A 274 -9.58 -23.80 -8.51
C ARG A 274 -10.92 -23.40 -9.13
N SER A 275 -12.05 -23.76 -8.49
CA SER A 275 -13.39 -23.46 -9.01
C SER A 275 -13.72 -21.97 -9.00
N ASP A 276 -12.96 -21.16 -8.27
CA ASP A 276 -13.05 -19.70 -8.15
C ASP A 276 -11.93 -18.96 -8.90
N MET A 277 -11.24 -19.66 -9.81
CA MET A 277 -10.12 -19.03 -10.54
C MET A 277 -10.60 -17.90 -11.44
N ILE A 278 -9.96 -16.76 -11.29
CA ILE A 278 -10.15 -15.60 -12.16
C ILE A 278 -8.86 -15.30 -12.95
N LYS A 279 -9.03 -14.79 -14.15
CA LYS A 279 -7.95 -14.31 -15.01
C LYS A 279 -7.92 -12.80 -14.98
N CYS A 280 -6.78 -12.23 -14.63
CA CYS A 280 -6.53 -10.80 -14.57
C CYS A 280 -5.59 -10.43 -15.71
N ASP A 281 -6.10 -9.89 -16.82
CA ASP A 281 -5.29 -9.50 -17.96
C ASP A 281 -4.46 -8.26 -17.65
N TRP A 282 -3.18 -8.30 -17.98
CA TRP A 282 -2.26 -7.21 -17.71
C TRP A 282 -2.43 -6.06 -18.72
N GLN A 283 -2.72 -4.90 -18.16
CA GLN A 283 -2.75 -3.63 -18.89
C GLN A 283 -1.95 -2.60 -18.11
N LEU A 284 -1.33 -1.66 -18.79
CA LEU A 284 -0.63 -0.57 -18.12
C LEU A 284 -1.55 0.13 -17.11
N GLY A 285 -1.10 0.25 -15.87
CA GLY A 285 -1.87 0.82 -14.77
C GLY A 285 -2.95 -0.10 -14.21
N SER A 286 -3.02 -1.38 -14.60
CA SER A 286 -3.85 -2.36 -13.89
C SER A 286 -3.25 -2.71 -12.53
N MET A 287 -4.10 -3.06 -11.58
CA MET A 287 -3.70 -3.56 -10.27
C MET A 287 -4.39 -4.89 -9.99
N VAL A 288 -3.63 -5.81 -9.44
CA VAL A 288 -4.11 -7.10 -8.95
C VAL A 288 -3.90 -7.14 -7.44
N THR A 289 -4.96 -7.40 -6.69
CA THR A 289 -4.90 -7.61 -5.24
C THR A 289 -4.78 -9.11 -4.99
N VAL A 290 -3.65 -9.52 -4.43
CA VAL A 290 -3.40 -10.93 -4.14
C VAL A 290 -3.82 -11.22 -2.71
N PRO A 291 -4.77 -12.15 -2.48
CA PRO A 291 -5.19 -12.49 -1.13
C PRO A 291 -4.04 -13.09 -0.31
N SER A 292 -4.15 -12.99 1.01
CA SER A 292 -3.31 -13.80 1.91
C SER A 292 -3.89 -15.21 2.06
N ASP A 293 -3.06 -16.08 2.55
CA ASP A 293 -3.47 -17.43 3.01
C ASP A 293 -3.71 -17.47 4.50
#